data_3e31c14cf8ab86392e425022ac73bd40
#
_entry.id   3e31c14cf8ab86392e425022ac73bd40
#
_cell.length_a   1.000
_cell.length_b   1.000
_cell.length_c   1.000
_cell.angle_alpha   90.00
_cell.angle_beta   90.00
_cell.angle_gamma   90.00
#
_symmetry.space_group_name_H-M   'P 1'
#
loop_
_entity.id
_entity.type
_entity.pdbx_description
1 polymer ?
#
loop_
_entity_poly.entity_id
_entity_poly.type
_entity_poly.pdbx_seq_one_letter_code
_entity_poly.pdbx_strand_id
1 'polypeptide(L)'
;MSAFVTDAGDSGLPLTGERTIPGLAEENYWFRRHEVVYRRLLDMCAGRDVLEAGCGEGYGADLIASVARRVVAVDYDAATVAHVATRYPRVEVLEGNLAALPLPDASVDVVVNFQVIEHLWDQPQFVAECARVLRPGGLLLMSTPNRITFSPGLDTPVNPFHTRELNAAELTELLTGDGQFEMRSMSGVFHGPGLAAMDERHGGSIIDAQIERALADAAWPDDLLADVTAVRCEDFDLLDGAERDIDDSLDLVAIAVRV
;
A
#
# COMPACT_ATOMS: atom_id res chain seq x y z
N MET A 1 10.22 10.38 21.41
CA MET A 1 9.05 9.88 20.69
C MET A 1 8.09 11.04 20.43
N SER A 2 8.37 11.94 19.51
CA SER A 2 7.48 13.06 19.15
C SER A 2 7.95 13.76 17.87
N ALA A 3 8.44 13.02 16.88
CA ALA A 3 9.08 13.62 15.69
C ALA A 3 8.30 13.45 14.37
N PHE A 4 7.07 12.89 14.39
CA PHE A 4 6.33 12.58 13.16
C PHE A 4 4.92 13.22 13.07
N VAL A 5 4.58 14.14 13.95
CA VAL A 5 3.31 14.87 13.81
C VAL A 5 3.62 16.25 13.25
N THR A 6 3.70 16.37 11.93
CA THR A 6 3.64 17.65 11.23
C THR A 6 2.19 18.06 11.05
N ASP A 7 1.96 19.37 10.98
CA ASP A 7 0.64 19.99 10.87
C ASP A 7 -0.21 19.33 9.78
N ALA A 8 -1.46 19.00 10.11
CA ALA A 8 -2.39 18.40 9.17
C ALA A 8 -2.55 19.33 7.97
N GLY A 9 -2.04 18.95 6.81
CA GLY A 9 -2.37 19.64 5.56
C GLY A 9 -3.89 19.72 5.38
N ASP A 10 -4.37 20.24 4.28
CA ASP A 10 -5.83 20.44 3.97
C ASP A 10 -6.69 19.16 4.16
N SER A 11 -6.08 18.00 4.44
CA SER A 11 -6.73 16.71 4.72
C SER A 11 -7.34 16.58 6.12
N GLY A 12 -6.87 17.34 7.11
CA GLY A 12 -7.31 17.21 8.51
C GLY A 12 -6.82 15.95 9.25
N LEU A 13 -6.06 15.07 8.58
CA LEU A 13 -5.45 13.88 9.17
C LEU A 13 -3.97 14.12 9.49
N PRO A 14 -3.47 13.70 10.68
CA PRO A 14 -2.06 13.85 11.01
C PRO A 14 -1.19 12.94 10.13
N LEU A 15 -0.01 13.44 9.72
CA LEU A 15 1.05 12.61 9.14
C LEU A 15 1.66 11.78 10.27
N THR A 16 1.50 10.48 10.19
CA THR A 16 1.98 9.54 11.21
C THR A 16 3.13 8.66 10.72
N GLY A 17 3.41 8.64 9.40
CA GLY A 17 4.31 7.68 8.78
C GLY A 17 3.69 6.29 8.54
N GLU A 18 2.40 6.14 8.89
CA GLU A 18 1.61 4.92 8.61
C GLU A 18 0.78 5.05 7.33
N ARG A 19 0.60 6.26 6.83
CA ARG A 19 -0.24 6.54 5.65
C ARG A 19 0.34 7.67 4.82
N THR A 20 0.11 7.64 3.52
CA THR A 20 0.43 8.75 2.62
C THR A 20 -0.79 9.65 2.43
N ILE A 21 -0.54 10.96 2.30
CA ILE A 21 -1.59 11.96 2.09
C ILE A 21 -1.37 12.63 0.73
N PRO A 22 -2.35 12.56 -0.19
CA PRO A 22 -2.26 13.23 -1.48
C PRO A 22 -2.13 14.74 -1.34
N GLY A 23 -1.27 15.36 -2.17
CA GLY A 23 -1.15 16.81 -2.26
C GLY A 23 -0.09 17.44 -1.37
N LEU A 24 0.59 16.67 -0.53
CA LEU A 24 1.78 17.11 0.21
C LEU A 24 3.02 16.91 -0.66
N ALA A 25 3.83 17.96 -0.79
CA ALA A 25 4.99 17.97 -1.69
C ALA A 25 6.02 16.89 -1.27
N GLU A 26 6.33 16.83 0.02
CA GLU A 26 7.29 15.91 0.62
C GLU A 26 6.82 14.44 0.57
N GLU A 27 5.50 14.22 0.53
CA GLU A 27 4.90 12.88 0.47
C GLU A 27 4.67 12.38 -0.97
N ASN A 28 4.89 13.24 -1.99
CA ASN A 28 4.48 12.93 -3.36
C ASN A 28 5.14 11.66 -3.91
N TYR A 29 6.42 11.40 -3.64
CA TYR A 29 7.09 10.18 -4.05
C TYR A 29 6.38 8.92 -3.51
N TRP A 30 6.12 8.87 -2.19
CA TRP A 30 5.47 7.75 -1.53
C TRP A 30 4.04 7.56 -2.02
N PHE A 31 3.30 8.66 -2.15
CA PHE A 31 1.96 8.63 -2.72
C PHE A 31 1.93 8.04 -4.14
N ARG A 32 2.84 8.49 -5.05
CA ARG A 32 2.89 7.98 -6.42
C ARG A 32 3.33 6.52 -6.51
N ARG A 33 4.25 6.10 -5.64
CA ARG A 33 4.67 4.71 -5.50
C ARG A 33 3.50 3.78 -5.10
N HIS A 34 2.63 4.23 -4.22
CA HIS A 34 1.41 3.48 -3.87
C HIS A 34 0.35 3.58 -4.98
N GLU A 35 0.13 4.76 -5.53
CA GLU A 35 -0.88 5.02 -6.55
C GLU A 35 -0.70 4.15 -7.79
N VAL A 36 0.56 3.83 -8.20
CA VAL A 36 0.80 3.01 -9.39
C VAL A 36 0.15 1.64 -9.28
N VAL A 37 0.16 1.01 -8.10
CA VAL A 37 -0.44 -0.30 -7.88
C VAL A 37 -1.96 -0.23 -8.05
N TYR A 38 -2.62 0.79 -7.45
CA TYR A 38 -4.05 1.01 -7.65
C TYR A 38 -4.39 1.15 -9.13
N ARG A 39 -3.66 2.00 -9.87
CA ARG A 39 -3.94 2.26 -11.29
C ARG A 39 -3.73 1.04 -12.16
N ARG A 40 -2.68 0.26 -11.91
CA ARG A 40 -2.35 -0.95 -12.68
C ARG A 40 -3.33 -2.09 -12.44
N LEU A 41 -3.93 -2.19 -11.26
CA LEU A 41 -4.87 -3.26 -10.91
C LEU A 41 -6.34 -2.81 -10.94
N LEU A 42 -6.62 -1.55 -11.29
CA LEU A 42 -7.94 -0.95 -11.24
C LEU A 42 -9.01 -1.74 -12.05
N ASP A 43 -8.64 -2.23 -13.22
CA ASP A 43 -9.54 -3.00 -14.09
C ASP A 43 -10.02 -4.32 -13.45
N MET A 44 -9.25 -4.86 -12.48
CA MET A 44 -9.67 -6.04 -11.73
C MET A 44 -10.82 -5.76 -10.76
N CYS A 45 -11.07 -4.50 -10.45
CA CYS A 45 -12.17 -4.05 -9.60
C CYS A 45 -13.44 -3.70 -10.39
N ALA A 46 -13.34 -3.58 -11.73
CA ALA A 46 -14.43 -3.07 -12.57
C ALA A 46 -15.71 -3.90 -12.45
N GLY A 47 -16.83 -3.23 -12.09
CA GLY A 47 -18.15 -3.83 -11.94
C GLY A 47 -18.31 -4.81 -10.78
N ARG A 48 -17.37 -4.90 -9.85
CA ARG A 48 -17.31 -5.85 -8.73
C ARG A 48 -17.66 -5.21 -7.40
N ASP A 49 -18.03 -6.04 -6.42
CA ASP A 49 -18.09 -5.66 -5.00
C ASP A 49 -16.70 -5.77 -4.43
N VAL A 50 -16.13 -4.67 -3.97
CA VAL A 50 -14.75 -4.57 -3.51
C VAL A 50 -14.70 -4.19 -2.03
N LEU A 51 -13.85 -4.87 -1.26
CA LEU A 51 -13.39 -4.43 0.05
C LEU A 51 -11.99 -3.83 -0.09
N GLU A 52 -11.78 -2.61 0.39
CA GLU A 52 -10.45 -2.09 0.70
C GLU A 52 -10.19 -2.24 2.20
N ALA A 53 -9.24 -3.12 2.55
CA ALA A 53 -8.90 -3.45 3.93
C ALA A 53 -7.68 -2.64 4.37
N GLY A 54 -7.88 -1.64 5.24
CA GLY A 54 -6.90 -0.65 5.64
C GLY A 54 -6.85 0.51 4.65
N CYS A 55 -7.93 1.31 4.59
CA CYS A 55 -8.08 2.32 3.53
C CYS A 55 -7.29 3.62 3.77
N GLY A 56 -6.77 3.84 4.98
CA GLY A 56 -6.03 5.04 5.33
C GLY A 56 -6.76 6.33 4.95
N GLU A 57 -6.12 7.24 4.20
CA GLU A 57 -6.71 8.51 3.79
C GLU A 57 -7.95 8.35 2.90
N GLY A 58 -8.08 7.20 2.19
CA GLY A 58 -9.26 6.84 1.41
C GLY A 58 -9.17 7.14 -0.09
N TYR A 59 -8.08 7.73 -0.58
CA TYR A 59 -7.89 8.01 -2.00
C TYR A 59 -7.94 6.75 -2.88
N GLY A 60 -7.45 5.62 -2.36
CA GLY A 60 -7.48 4.32 -3.03
C GLY A 60 -8.91 3.81 -3.19
N ALA A 61 -9.69 3.83 -2.10
CA ALA A 61 -11.11 3.46 -2.12
C ALA A 61 -11.91 4.30 -3.13
N ASP A 62 -11.67 5.63 -3.18
CA ASP A 62 -12.35 6.51 -4.12
C ASP A 62 -11.93 6.23 -5.57
N LEU A 63 -10.66 5.92 -5.82
CA LEU A 63 -10.19 5.52 -7.15
C LEU A 63 -10.87 4.21 -7.59
N ILE A 64 -10.92 3.20 -6.71
CA ILE A 64 -11.61 1.93 -6.95
C ILE A 64 -13.11 2.17 -7.19
N ALA A 65 -13.76 3.06 -6.43
CA ALA A 65 -15.17 3.39 -6.57
C ALA A 65 -15.51 4.05 -7.93
N SER A 66 -14.52 4.51 -8.68
CA SER A 66 -14.73 5.03 -10.05
C SER A 66 -15.10 3.94 -11.06
N VAL A 67 -14.75 2.68 -10.80
CA VAL A 67 -14.98 1.54 -11.71
C VAL A 67 -15.75 0.38 -11.05
N ALA A 68 -15.70 0.24 -9.73
CA ALA A 68 -16.37 -0.83 -8.99
C ALA A 68 -17.89 -0.62 -8.96
N ARG A 69 -18.65 -1.71 -8.76
CA ARG A 69 -20.08 -1.65 -8.48
C ARG A 69 -20.37 -1.09 -7.10
N ARG A 70 -19.58 -1.51 -6.11
CA ARG A 70 -19.64 -1.11 -4.70
C ARG A 70 -18.27 -1.19 -4.09
N VAL A 71 -17.92 -0.21 -3.25
CA VAL A 71 -16.71 -0.25 -2.42
C VAL A 71 -17.10 -0.13 -0.95
N VAL A 72 -16.65 -1.09 -0.17
CA VAL A 72 -16.60 -1.00 1.29
C VAL A 72 -15.14 -0.80 1.67
N ALA A 73 -14.86 0.20 2.48
CA ALA A 73 -13.52 0.45 3.04
C ALA A 73 -13.55 0.19 4.54
N VAL A 74 -12.48 -0.39 5.08
CA VAL A 74 -12.35 -0.65 6.52
C VAL A 74 -11.07 -0.03 7.03
N ASP A 75 -11.15 0.70 8.14
CA ASP A 75 -10.00 1.18 8.89
C ASP A 75 -10.26 1.07 10.39
N TYR A 76 -9.20 0.95 11.20
CA TYR A 76 -9.34 0.84 12.66
C TYR A 76 -9.44 2.20 13.34
N ASP A 77 -8.99 3.27 12.67
CA ASP A 77 -8.93 4.63 13.21
C ASP A 77 -10.24 5.38 12.94
N ALA A 78 -10.99 5.67 13.99
CA ALA A 78 -12.26 6.40 13.92
C ALA A 78 -12.13 7.79 13.24
N ALA A 79 -10.99 8.47 13.37
CA ALA A 79 -10.76 9.76 12.72
C ALA A 79 -10.61 9.59 11.21
N THR A 80 -9.91 8.54 10.78
CA THR A 80 -9.80 8.13 9.39
C THR A 80 -11.16 7.79 8.79
N VAL A 81 -11.97 7.00 9.49
CA VAL A 81 -13.34 6.64 9.05
C VAL A 81 -14.21 7.89 8.87
N ALA A 82 -14.18 8.83 9.83
CA ALA A 82 -14.93 10.08 9.72
C ALA A 82 -14.47 10.96 8.54
N HIS A 83 -13.14 11.01 8.30
CA HIS A 83 -12.56 11.72 7.15
C HIS A 83 -13.04 11.10 5.82
N VAL A 84 -12.88 9.78 5.64
CA VAL A 84 -13.28 9.07 4.42
C VAL A 84 -14.77 9.22 4.13
N ALA A 85 -15.63 9.06 5.15
CA ALA A 85 -17.07 9.23 5.03
C ALA A 85 -17.47 10.63 4.53
N THR A 86 -16.70 11.66 4.91
CA THR A 86 -16.99 13.05 4.52
C THR A 86 -16.43 13.37 3.15
N ARG A 87 -15.21 12.94 2.86
CA ARG A 87 -14.45 13.32 1.67
C ARG A 87 -14.85 12.50 0.44
N TYR A 88 -15.16 11.22 0.62
CA TYR A 88 -15.36 10.23 -0.45
C TYR A 88 -16.76 9.60 -0.40
N PRO A 89 -17.82 10.33 -0.75
CA PRO A 89 -19.22 9.89 -0.57
C PRO A 89 -19.62 8.67 -1.41
N ARG A 90 -18.79 8.23 -2.34
CA ARG A 90 -18.99 6.99 -3.12
C ARG A 90 -18.53 5.73 -2.37
N VAL A 91 -17.82 5.89 -1.26
CA VAL A 91 -17.23 4.81 -0.48
C VAL A 91 -18.08 4.56 0.76
N GLU A 92 -18.48 3.33 0.99
CA GLU A 92 -19.05 2.89 2.26
C GLU A 92 -17.89 2.57 3.22
N VAL A 93 -17.65 3.40 4.22
CA VAL A 93 -16.54 3.18 5.16
C VAL A 93 -17.05 2.67 6.51
N LEU A 94 -16.35 1.70 7.08
CA LEU A 94 -16.63 1.07 8.36
C LEU A 94 -15.41 1.13 9.28
N GLU A 95 -15.63 1.42 10.55
CA GLU A 95 -14.61 1.19 11.57
C GLU A 95 -14.52 -0.31 11.88
N GLY A 96 -13.31 -0.88 11.86
CA GLY A 96 -13.15 -2.30 12.09
C GLY A 96 -11.70 -2.77 12.24
N ASN A 97 -11.58 -3.97 12.82
CA ASN A 97 -10.30 -4.67 12.95
C ASN A 97 -10.13 -5.62 11.77
N LEU A 98 -8.99 -5.56 11.09
CA LEU A 98 -8.71 -6.41 9.94
C LEU A 98 -8.56 -7.90 10.31
N ALA A 99 -8.21 -8.21 11.57
CA ALA A 99 -8.20 -9.58 12.07
C ALA A 99 -9.62 -10.12 12.41
N ALA A 100 -10.67 -9.30 12.25
CA ALA A 100 -12.08 -9.65 12.44
C ALA A 100 -12.94 -8.71 11.60
N LEU A 101 -12.91 -8.87 10.29
CA LEU A 101 -13.57 -7.98 9.32
C LEU A 101 -15.08 -7.88 9.56
N PRO A 102 -15.66 -6.65 9.60
CA PRO A 102 -17.07 -6.43 9.87
C PRO A 102 -17.94 -6.69 8.63
N LEU A 103 -17.62 -7.74 7.87
CA LEU A 103 -18.36 -8.16 6.67
C LEU A 103 -18.82 -9.60 6.79
N PRO A 104 -19.98 -9.95 6.15
CA PRO A 104 -20.43 -11.33 6.05
C PRO A 104 -19.48 -12.20 5.22
N ASP A 105 -19.58 -13.52 5.42
CA ASP A 105 -18.90 -14.51 4.60
C ASP A 105 -19.33 -14.38 3.13
N ALA A 106 -18.39 -14.58 2.20
CA ALA A 106 -18.62 -14.59 0.75
C ALA A 106 -19.43 -13.37 0.25
N SER A 107 -19.12 -12.18 0.76
CA SER A 107 -19.85 -10.93 0.49
C SER A 107 -19.22 -10.04 -0.56
N VAL A 108 -17.92 -10.24 -0.89
CA VAL A 108 -17.19 -9.43 -1.87
C VAL A 108 -16.55 -10.27 -2.96
N ASP A 109 -16.26 -9.66 -4.10
CA ASP A 109 -15.60 -10.28 -5.26
C ASP A 109 -14.09 -10.06 -5.24
N VAL A 110 -13.65 -8.93 -4.63
CA VAL A 110 -12.24 -8.53 -4.55
C VAL A 110 -11.96 -7.96 -3.16
N VAL A 111 -10.83 -8.34 -2.59
CA VAL A 111 -10.21 -7.66 -1.46
C VAL A 111 -8.95 -6.97 -1.96
N VAL A 112 -8.81 -5.68 -1.67
CA VAL A 112 -7.61 -4.86 -1.90
C VAL A 112 -6.97 -4.57 -0.55
N ASN A 113 -5.67 -4.81 -0.45
CA ASN A 113 -4.86 -4.53 0.73
C ASN A 113 -3.47 -4.07 0.28
N PHE A 114 -3.28 -2.75 0.18
CA PHE A 114 -2.04 -2.17 -0.31
C PHE A 114 -1.35 -1.38 0.77
N GLN A 115 -0.09 -1.75 1.09
CA GLN A 115 0.76 -1.13 2.11
C GLN A 115 0.10 -1.15 3.50
N VAL A 116 -0.38 -2.33 3.92
CA VAL A 116 -1.09 -2.52 5.20
C VAL A 116 -0.67 -3.78 5.93
N ILE A 117 -0.43 -4.89 5.22
CA ILE A 117 -0.13 -6.20 5.84
C ILE A 117 1.09 -6.11 6.77
N GLU A 118 2.09 -5.30 6.43
CA GLU A 118 3.30 -5.06 7.22
C GLU A 118 3.05 -4.43 8.60
N HIS A 119 1.91 -3.75 8.78
CA HIS A 119 1.50 -3.16 10.04
C HIS A 119 0.74 -4.12 10.96
N LEU A 120 0.28 -5.27 10.43
CA LEU A 120 -0.57 -6.19 11.17
C LEU A 120 0.24 -7.17 12.03
N TRP A 121 -0.17 -7.34 13.30
CA TRP A 121 0.44 -8.28 14.23
C TRP A 121 0.10 -9.74 13.89
N ASP A 122 -1.12 -9.99 13.43
CA ASP A 122 -1.60 -11.34 13.07
C ASP A 122 -1.92 -11.41 11.58
N GLN A 123 -0.85 -11.44 10.77
CA GLN A 123 -0.95 -11.53 9.31
C GLN A 123 -1.72 -12.77 8.84
N PRO A 124 -1.49 -13.99 9.41
CA PRO A 124 -2.27 -15.18 9.04
C PRO A 124 -3.77 -15.03 9.32
N GLN A 125 -4.16 -14.47 10.46
CA GLN A 125 -5.57 -14.25 10.78
C GLN A 125 -6.23 -13.28 9.79
N PHE A 126 -5.53 -12.22 9.39
CA PHE A 126 -6.04 -11.32 8.36
C PHE A 126 -6.24 -12.01 7.01
N VAL A 127 -5.29 -12.87 6.58
CA VAL A 127 -5.43 -13.64 5.34
C VAL A 127 -6.64 -14.60 5.42
N ALA A 128 -6.86 -15.24 6.57
CA ALA A 128 -8.04 -16.09 6.81
C ALA A 128 -9.36 -15.27 6.73
N GLU A 129 -9.38 -14.04 7.26
CA GLU A 129 -10.53 -13.13 7.13
C GLU A 129 -10.78 -12.69 5.68
N CYS A 130 -9.70 -12.41 4.91
CA CYS A 130 -9.82 -12.18 3.47
C CYS A 130 -10.48 -13.37 2.76
N ALA A 131 -10.03 -14.59 3.04
CA ALA A 131 -10.63 -15.80 2.49
C ALA A 131 -12.10 -15.95 2.89
N ARG A 132 -12.45 -15.64 4.14
CA ARG A 132 -13.84 -15.74 4.64
C ARG A 132 -14.77 -14.77 3.89
N VAL A 133 -14.38 -13.51 3.73
CA VAL A 133 -15.26 -12.48 3.13
C VAL A 133 -15.33 -12.54 1.61
N LEU A 134 -14.29 -13.09 0.94
CA LEU A 134 -14.28 -13.29 -0.51
C LEU A 134 -15.28 -14.40 -0.90
N ARG A 135 -15.92 -14.23 -2.04
CA ARG A 135 -16.64 -15.34 -2.72
C ARG A 135 -15.62 -16.34 -3.28
N PRO A 136 -15.98 -17.64 -3.40
CA PRO A 136 -15.13 -18.59 -4.13
C PRO A 136 -14.76 -18.09 -5.52
N GLY A 137 -13.48 -18.17 -5.91
CA GLY A 137 -12.94 -17.58 -7.12
C GLY A 137 -12.72 -16.06 -7.07
N GLY A 138 -12.98 -15.41 -5.92
CA GLY A 138 -12.68 -14.01 -5.69
C GLY A 138 -11.18 -13.71 -5.62
N LEU A 139 -10.80 -12.46 -5.78
CA LEU A 139 -9.41 -12.03 -5.86
C LEU A 139 -8.97 -11.33 -4.56
N LEU A 140 -7.78 -11.69 -4.09
CA LEU A 140 -7.01 -10.90 -3.14
C LEU A 140 -5.90 -10.18 -3.91
N LEU A 141 -5.93 -8.85 -3.89
CA LEU A 141 -4.91 -7.97 -4.45
C LEU A 141 -4.14 -7.37 -3.27
N MET A 142 -2.86 -7.66 -3.17
CA MET A 142 -2.03 -7.24 -2.03
C MET A 142 -0.74 -6.59 -2.50
N SER A 143 -0.34 -5.49 -1.86
CA SER A 143 1.03 -4.97 -1.99
C SER A 143 1.62 -4.67 -0.61
N THR A 144 2.95 -4.80 -0.51
CA THR A 144 3.71 -4.55 0.72
C THR A 144 5.16 -4.23 0.36
N PRO A 145 5.91 -3.46 1.17
CA PRO A 145 7.33 -3.26 0.94
C PRO A 145 8.08 -4.59 0.84
N ASN A 146 9.01 -4.68 -0.09
CA ASN A 146 9.90 -5.84 -0.16
C ASN A 146 10.96 -5.73 0.94
N ARG A 147 10.95 -6.64 1.92
CA ARG A 147 11.91 -6.65 3.03
C ARG A 147 13.37 -6.62 2.57
N ILE A 148 13.69 -7.26 1.43
CA ILE A 148 15.07 -7.35 0.94
C ILE A 148 15.63 -5.97 0.60
N THR A 149 14.82 -5.09 0.04
CA THR A 149 15.23 -3.74 -0.39
C THR A 149 14.89 -2.66 0.63
N PHE A 150 13.82 -2.84 1.42
CA PHE A 150 13.35 -1.83 2.37
C PHE A 150 14.10 -1.91 3.72
N SER A 151 14.37 -3.12 4.23
CA SER A 151 15.11 -3.36 5.49
C SER A 151 16.26 -4.36 5.28
N PRO A 152 17.24 -4.05 4.40
CA PRO A 152 18.25 -5.01 3.96
C PRO A 152 19.12 -5.51 5.11
N GLY A 153 19.13 -6.84 5.30
CA GLY A 153 19.98 -7.50 6.30
C GLY A 153 19.57 -7.28 7.76
N LEU A 154 18.38 -6.71 8.00
CA LEU A 154 17.88 -6.47 9.34
C LEU A 154 16.81 -7.51 9.73
N ASP A 155 16.84 -7.91 11.01
CA ASP A 155 15.82 -8.80 11.60
C ASP A 155 14.55 -8.03 12.03
N THR A 156 14.65 -6.71 12.15
CA THR A 156 13.53 -5.81 12.51
C THR A 156 13.34 -4.77 11.44
N PRO A 157 12.08 -4.41 11.11
CA PRO A 157 11.78 -3.35 10.16
C PRO A 157 12.46 -2.02 10.48
N VAL A 158 12.91 -1.29 9.45
CA VAL A 158 13.43 0.08 9.58
C VAL A 158 12.30 1.05 9.97
N ASN A 159 11.12 0.87 9.38
CA ASN A 159 9.96 1.66 9.76
C ASN A 159 9.41 1.18 11.12
N PRO A 160 9.35 2.02 12.16
CA PRO A 160 8.90 1.62 13.50
C PRO A 160 7.41 1.23 13.58
N PHE A 161 6.62 1.55 12.56
CA PHE A 161 5.22 1.17 12.46
C PHE A 161 5.01 -0.19 11.81
N HIS A 162 6.04 -0.76 11.16
CA HIS A 162 5.96 -2.11 10.60
C HIS A 162 6.18 -3.16 11.69
N THR A 163 5.31 -4.14 11.74
CA THR A 163 5.44 -5.27 12.66
C THR A 163 6.27 -6.39 12.04
N ARG A 164 6.08 -6.66 10.76
CA ARG A 164 6.80 -7.66 9.98
C ARG A 164 6.72 -7.37 8.49
N GLU A 165 7.86 -7.16 7.88
CA GLU A 165 8.01 -7.09 6.42
C GLU A 165 8.29 -8.49 5.83
N LEU A 166 7.92 -8.70 4.58
CA LEU A 166 8.00 -9.98 3.89
C LEU A 166 8.85 -9.85 2.62
N ASN A 167 9.54 -10.94 2.24
CA ASN A 167 10.05 -11.12 0.89
C ASN A 167 9.04 -11.89 0.02
N ALA A 168 9.32 -12.06 -1.27
CA ALA A 168 8.39 -12.71 -2.21
C ALA A 168 8.03 -14.14 -1.83
N ALA A 169 9.00 -14.92 -1.33
CA ALA A 169 8.77 -16.30 -0.89
C ALA A 169 7.91 -16.36 0.38
N GLU A 170 8.20 -15.50 1.36
CA GLU A 170 7.43 -15.41 2.60
C GLU A 170 6.00 -14.93 2.36
N LEU A 171 5.78 -13.96 1.45
CA LEU A 171 4.45 -13.51 1.08
C LEU A 171 3.67 -14.63 0.35
N THR A 172 4.33 -15.35 -0.54
CA THR A 172 3.73 -16.51 -1.21
C THR A 172 3.29 -17.58 -0.20
N GLU A 173 4.16 -17.95 0.74
CA GLU A 173 3.84 -18.93 1.78
C GLU A 173 2.71 -18.44 2.69
N LEU A 174 2.70 -17.16 3.09
CA LEU A 174 1.64 -16.57 3.89
C LEU A 174 0.27 -16.69 3.19
N LEU A 175 0.22 -16.46 1.88
CA LEU A 175 -1.03 -16.46 1.12
C LEU A 175 -1.50 -17.87 0.75
N THR A 176 -0.58 -18.82 0.52
CA THR A 176 -0.92 -20.13 -0.05
C THR A 176 -0.73 -21.31 0.90
N GLY A 177 -0.02 -21.12 2.01
CA GLY A 177 0.42 -22.19 2.89
C GLY A 177 -0.72 -22.99 3.57
N ASP A 178 -1.88 -22.37 3.79
CA ASP A 178 -3.07 -23.02 4.34
C ASP A 178 -4.04 -23.55 3.27
N GLY A 179 -3.74 -23.33 1.98
CA GLY A 179 -4.54 -23.81 0.84
C GLY A 179 -5.83 -23.04 0.60
N GLN A 180 -6.06 -21.90 1.26
CA GLN A 180 -7.25 -21.08 1.00
C GLN A 180 -7.12 -20.21 -0.27
N PHE A 181 -5.89 -19.95 -0.69
CA PHE A 181 -5.59 -19.19 -1.90
C PHE A 181 -4.63 -19.93 -2.82
N GLU A 182 -4.80 -19.69 -4.12
CA GLU A 182 -3.82 -20.02 -5.16
C GLU A 182 -3.17 -18.74 -5.68
N MET A 183 -1.84 -18.71 -5.74
CA MET A 183 -1.10 -17.58 -6.30
C MET A 183 -1.33 -17.50 -7.82
N ARG A 184 -1.86 -16.39 -8.30
CA ARG A 184 -2.03 -16.12 -9.73
C ARG A 184 -0.82 -15.44 -10.34
N SER A 185 -0.27 -14.43 -9.66
CA SER A 185 0.94 -13.72 -10.06
C SER A 185 1.61 -13.03 -8.88
N MET A 186 2.93 -12.87 -9.01
CA MET A 186 3.77 -12.01 -8.18
C MET A 186 4.50 -11.04 -9.11
N SER A 187 4.39 -9.75 -8.84
CA SER A 187 5.08 -8.67 -9.55
C SER A 187 5.79 -7.77 -8.54
N GLY A 188 6.68 -6.93 -9.01
CA GLY A 188 7.36 -5.93 -8.20
C GLY A 188 7.18 -4.51 -8.75
N VAL A 189 7.17 -3.52 -7.86
CA VAL A 189 7.29 -2.11 -8.22
C VAL A 189 8.76 -1.75 -8.30
N PHE A 190 9.16 -1.07 -9.36
CA PHE A 190 10.54 -0.64 -9.61
C PHE A 190 10.61 0.82 -10.01
N HIS A 191 11.78 1.44 -9.81
CA HIS A 191 12.07 2.71 -10.45
C HIS A 191 12.20 2.53 -11.96
N GLY A 192 11.44 3.33 -12.71
CA GLY A 192 11.66 3.53 -14.13
C GLY A 192 12.88 4.44 -14.40
N PRO A 193 13.26 4.65 -15.68
CA PRO A 193 14.47 5.39 -16.04
C PRO A 193 14.56 6.81 -15.48
N GLY A 194 13.40 7.49 -15.32
CA GLY A 194 13.33 8.85 -14.76
C GLY A 194 13.76 8.88 -13.29
N LEU A 195 13.22 7.95 -12.48
CA LEU A 195 13.57 7.83 -11.06
C LEU A 195 14.99 7.30 -10.86
N ALA A 196 15.48 6.39 -11.71
CA ALA A 196 16.87 5.94 -11.66
C ALA A 196 17.87 7.12 -11.88
N ALA A 197 17.52 8.08 -12.76
CA ALA A 197 18.31 9.29 -12.92
C ALA A 197 18.21 10.25 -11.73
N MET A 198 17.08 10.24 -10.98
CA MET A 198 16.96 10.97 -9.72
C MET A 198 17.81 10.33 -8.62
N ASP A 199 17.82 8.99 -8.53
CA ASP A 199 18.71 8.27 -7.60
C ASP A 199 20.17 8.69 -7.75
N GLU A 200 20.68 8.76 -9.01
CA GLU A 200 22.05 9.20 -9.28
C GLU A 200 22.32 10.62 -8.79
N ARG A 201 21.35 11.55 -8.94
CA ARG A 201 21.48 12.95 -8.49
C ARG A 201 21.50 13.10 -6.97
N HIS A 202 20.82 12.20 -6.26
CA HIS A 202 20.67 12.23 -4.81
C HIS A 202 21.55 11.18 -4.10
N GLY A 203 22.75 10.93 -4.62
CA GLY A 203 23.76 10.09 -3.96
C GLY A 203 23.54 8.58 -4.10
N GLY A 204 22.71 8.16 -5.04
CA GLY A 204 22.41 6.76 -5.35
C GLY A 204 21.03 6.30 -4.91
N SER A 205 20.31 7.10 -4.10
CA SER A 205 18.96 6.76 -3.63
C SER A 205 18.16 8.01 -3.26
N ILE A 206 17.13 8.31 -4.03
CA ILE A 206 16.17 9.37 -3.65
C ILE A 206 15.38 8.98 -2.39
N ILE A 207 15.22 7.67 -2.13
CA ILE A 207 14.55 7.16 -0.92
C ILE A 207 15.37 7.53 0.31
N ASP A 208 16.68 7.19 0.32
CA ASP A 208 17.56 7.48 1.45
C ASP A 208 17.68 8.97 1.69
N ALA A 209 17.76 9.77 0.64
CA ALA A 209 17.79 11.23 0.75
C ALA A 209 16.54 11.79 1.43
N GLN A 210 15.35 11.25 1.13
CA GLN A 210 14.09 11.64 1.78
C GLN A 210 14.08 11.21 3.27
N ILE A 211 14.45 9.95 3.55
CA ILE A 211 14.48 9.40 4.91
C ILE A 211 15.45 10.20 5.81
N GLU A 212 16.64 10.52 5.31
CA GLU A 212 17.63 11.34 6.05
C GLU A 212 17.05 12.71 6.43
N ARG A 213 16.28 13.35 5.53
CA ARG A 213 15.65 14.66 5.82
C ARG A 213 14.52 14.54 6.83
N ALA A 214 13.68 13.53 6.70
CA ALA A 214 12.61 13.26 7.65
C ALA A 214 13.14 12.98 9.06
N LEU A 215 14.21 12.18 9.19
CA LEU A 215 14.84 11.86 10.47
C LEU A 215 15.59 13.06 11.09
N ALA A 216 16.15 13.94 10.27
CA ALA A 216 16.89 15.11 10.74
C ALA A 216 15.96 16.27 11.17
N ASP A 217 14.66 16.20 10.92
CA ASP A 217 13.69 17.30 11.10
C ASP A 217 14.22 18.62 10.47
N ALA A 218 14.82 18.49 9.29
CA ALA A 218 15.52 19.58 8.61
C ALA A 218 14.77 19.99 7.34
N ALA A 219 14.88 21.28 6.99
CA ALA A 219 14.36 21.78 5.72
C ALA A 219 14.94 20.98 4.55
N TRP A 220 14.07 20.65 3.60
CA TRP A 220 14.46 19.91 2.40
C TRP A 220 15.27 20.81 1.46
N PRO A 221 16.36 20.31 0.86
CA PRO A 221 17.03 21.00 -0.24
C PRO A 221 16.05 21.26 -1.39
N ASP A 222 16.15 22.45 -2.01
CA ASP A 222 15.21 22.86 -3.07
C ASP A 222 15.20 21.90 -4.26
N ASP A 223 16.33 21.32 -4.61
CA ASP A 223 16.49 20.34 -5.70
C ASP A 223 15.83 18.99 -5.35
N LEU A 224 15.99 18.49 -4.14
CA LEU A 224 15.34 17.27 -3.67
C LEU A 224 13.81 17.46 -3.64
N LEU A 225 13.34 18.57 -3.06
CA LEU A 225 11.90 18.86 -3.00
C LEU A 225 11.29 19.00 -4.40
N ALA A 226 12.01 19.65 -5.33
CA ALA A 226 11.58 19.80 -6.72
C ALA A 226 11.47 18.43 -7.42
N ASP A 227 12.49 17.57 -7.27
CA ASP A 227 12.49 16.24 -7.84
C ASP A 227 11.37 15.37 -7.26
N VAL A 228 11.21 15.32 -5.92
CA VAL A 228 10.14 14.58 -5.26
C VAL A 228 8.76 15.05 -5.69
N THR A 229 8.55 16.36 -5.78
CA THR A 229 7.27 16.95 -6.23
C THR A 229 6.97 16.63 -7.71
N ALA A 230 8.00 16.47 -8.53
CA ALA A 230 7.85 16.17 -9.96
C ALA A 230 7.53 14.69 -10.24
N VAL A 231 7.73 13.77 -9.27
CA VAL A 231 7.46 12.33 -9.44
C VAL A 231 6.01 12.08 -9.84
N ARG A 232 5.83 11.19 -10.80
CA ARG A 232 4.54 10.75 -11.32
C ARG A 232 4.38 9.24 -11.20
N CYS A 233 3.14 8.78 -11.32
CA CYS A 233 2.79 7.36 -11.32
C CYS A 233 3.54 6.58 -12.43
N GLU A 234 3.70 7.21 -13.60
CA GLU A 234 4.34 6.66 -14.79
C GLU A 234 5.87 6.52 -14.65
N ASP A 235 6.47 7.09 -13.61
CA ASP A 235 7.89 6.96 -13.33
C ASP A 235 8.21 5.62 -12.62
N PHE A 236 7.18 4.89 -12.22
CA PHE A 236 7.30 3.54 -11.65
C PHE A 236 6.87 2.46 -12.65
N ASP A 237 7.63 1.38 -12.70
CA ASP A 237 7.31 0.18 -13.46
C ASP A 237 6.74 -0.90 -12.54
N LEU A 238 5.69 -1.60 -12.98
CA LEU A 238 5.18 -2.82 -12.38
C LEU A 238 5.54 -3.99 -13.30
N LEU A 239 6.51 -4.81 -12.89
CA LEU A 239 7.11 -5.87 -13.69
C LEU A 239 6.99 -7.22 -12.98
N ASP A 240 6.87 -8.31 -13.76
CA ASP A 240 6.89 -9.67 -13.22
C ASP A 240 8.30 -10.27 -13.18
N GLY A 241 8.43 -11.48 -12.59
CA GLY A 241 9.72 -12.15 -12.41
C GLY A 241 10.37 -12.64 -13.72
N ALA A 242 9.68 -12.60 -14.85
CA ALA A 242 10.27 -12.88 -16.16
C ALA A 242 10.93 -11.63 -16.77
N GLU A 243 10.49 -10.44 -16.36
CA GLU A 243 10.99 -9.15 -16.85
C GLU A 243 12.13 -8.62 -15.96
N ARG A 244 12.02 -8.80 -14.64
CA ARG A 244 13.03 -8.35 -13.68
C ARG A 244 13.00 -9.20 -12.40
N ASP A 245 14.15 -9.34 -11.73
CA ASP A 245 14.22 -10.04 -10.44
C ASP A 245 13.35 -9.33 -9.39
N ILE A 246 12.38 -10.07 -8.85
CA ILE A 246 11.43 -9.54 -7.87
C ILE A 246 12.13 -9.17 -6.55
N ASP A 247 13.23 -9.83 -6.22
CA ASP A 247 14.00 -9.53 -5.01
C ASP A 247 14.63 -8.12 -5.06
N ASP A 248 14.81 -7.54 -6.26
CA ASP A 248 15.26 -6.15 -6.45
C ASP A 248 14.12 -5.12 -6.40
N SER A 249 12.86 -5.54 -6.24
CA SER A 249 11.72 -4.62 -6.25
C SER A 249 11.63 -3.78 -4.99
N LEU A 250 11.03 -2.60 -5.10
CA LEU A 250 10.69 -1.72 -3.99
C LEU A 250 9.53 -2.28 -3.15
N ASP A 251 8.50 -2.74 -3.86
CA ASP A 251 7.30 -3.37 -3.28
C ASP A 251 6.99 -4.66 -4.02
N LEU A 252 6.43 -5.60 -3.27
CA LEU A 252 5.81 -6.82 -3.79
C LEU A 252 4.35 -6.56 -4.12
N VAL A 253 3.86 -7.11 -5.23
CA VAL A 253 2.46 -7.03 -5.63
C VAL A 253 1.95 -8.43 -5.97
N ALA A 254 1.11 -8.98 -5.10
CA ALA A 254 0.56 -10.32 -5.22
C ALA A 254 -0.90 -10.27 -5.67
N ILE A 255 -1.26 -11.17 -6.59
CA ILE A 255 -2.64 -11.46 -6.95
C ILE A 255 -2.88 -12.93 -6.63
N ALA A 256 -3.80 -13.19 -5.70
CA ALA A 256 -4.19 -14.53 -5.30
C ALA A 256 -5.70 -14.75 -5.54
N VAL A 257 -6.08 -15.99 -5.80
CA VAL A 257 -7.48 -16.40 -6.05
C VAL A 257 -7.93 -17.27 -4.90
N ARG A 258 -9.10 -16.96 -4.30
CA ARG A 258 -9.71 -17.82 -3.31
C ARG A 258 -10.16 -19.16 -3.93
N VAL A 259 -9.71 -20.26 -3.38
CA VAL A 259 -10.09 -21.63 -3.76
C VAL A 259 -11.52 -21.96 -3.31
#